data_f90945f0b3266d1f54ecb5b0cf444b10
#
_entry.id   f90945f0b3266d1f54ecb5b0cf444b10
#
_cell.length_a   1.000
_cell.length_b   1.000
_cell.length_c   1.000
_cell.angle_alpha   90.00
_cell.angle_beta   90.00
_cell.angle_gamma   90.00
#
_symmetry.space_group_name_H-M   'P 1'
#
loop_
_entity.id
_entity.type
_entity.pdbx_description
1 polymer ?
#
loop_
_entity_poly.entity_id
_entity_poly.type
_entity_poly.pdbx_seq_one_letter_code
_entity_poly.pdbx_strand_id
1 'polypeptide(L)'
;MLVLGRDESLSSWSQVPVIPVSSQIRGLPWEVKLSSEDGMAVVSVLKPEWIRSVERKLIGPRITALPNHRWPEVRDALLLALGLAS
;
A
#
# COMPACT_ATOMS: atom_id res chain seq x y z
N MET A 1 -4.97 4.71 1.00
CA MET A 1 -4.21 3.89 0.05
C MET A 1 -2.70 4.11 0.20
N LEU A 2 -1.91 3.11 -0.07
CA LEU A 2 -0.46 3.24 -0.08
C LEU A 2 0.00 3.53 -1.52
N VAL A 3 0.70 4.65 -1.72
CA VAL A 3 1.23 5.02 -3.03
C VAL A 3 2.59 4.35 -3.21
N LEU A 4 2.77 3.68 -4.35
CA LEU A 4 4.02 3.00 -4.71
C LEU A 4 4.78 3.82 -5.76
N GLY A 5 6.08 3.56 -5.85
CA GLY A 5 6.94 4.19 -6.84
C GLY A 5 8.01 5.06 -6.19
N ARG A 6 9.00 5.41 -6.98
CA ARG A 6 10.08 6.29 -6.53
C ARG A 6 9.62 7.74 -6.62
N ASP A 7 10.06 8.58 -5.68
CA ASP A 7 9.65 9.98 -5.60
C ASP A 7 9.89 10.72 -6.92
N GLU A 8 11.06 10.51 -7.54
CA GLU A 8 11.37 11.17 -8.81
C GLU A 8 10.46 10.72 -9.96
N SER A 9 9.97 9.48 -9.92
CA SER A 9 9.03 8.97 -10.92
C SER A 9 7.62 9.49 -10.66
N LEU A 10 7.19 9.55 -9.40
CA LEU A 10 5.84 9.98 -9.03
C LEU A 10 5.54 11.39 -9.49
N SER A 11 6.54 12.28 -9.53
CA SER A 11 6.36 13.65 -9.96
C SER A 11 6.06 13.79 -11.46
N SER A 12 6.43 12.79 -12.26
CA SER A 12 6.25 12.82 -13.73
C SER A 12 5.13 11.91 -14.23
N TRP A 13 4.67 10.96 -13.42
CA TRP A 13 3.64 10.01 -13.84
C TRP A 13 2.25 10.62 -13.70
N SER A 14 1.42 10.45 -14.72
CA SER A 14 0.00 10.81 -14.65
C SER A 14 -0.84 9.76 -13.92
N GLN A 15 -0.39 8.51 -13.96
CA GLN A 15 -0.99 7.38 -13.26
C GLN A 15 0.03 6.84 -12.27
N VAL A 16 -0.40 6.51 -11.06
CA VAL A 16 0.49 5.96 -10.04
C VAL A 16 -0.10 4.66 -9.48
N PRO A 17 0.75 3.65 -9.21
CA PRO A 17 0.27 2.41 -8.59
C PRO A 17 -0.02 2.64 -7.12
N VAL A 18 -1.14 2.08 -6.65
CA VAL A 18 -1.54 2.18 -5.24
C VAL A 18 -2.01 0.83 -4.74
N ILE A 19 -1.84 0.60 -3.44
CA ILE A 19 -2.41 -0.55 -2.74
C ILE A 19 -3.55 -0.01 -1.86
N PRO A 20 -4.79 -0.48 -2.07
CA PRO A 20 -5.92 -0.06 -1.23
C PRO A 20 -5.74 -0.48 0.23
N VAL A 21 -6.31 0.32 1.12
CA VAL A 21 -6.37 0.05 2.56
C VAL A 21 -7.83 -0.25 2.90
N SER A 22 -8.05 -1.27 3.73
CA SER A 22 -9.38 -1.67 4.17
C SER A 22 -9.40 -1.89 5.67
N SER A 23 -10.50 -1.53 6.33
CA SER A 23 -10.73 -1.88 7.73
C SER A 23 -11.26 -3.31 7.88
N GLN A 24 -11.61 -3.96 6.78
CA GLN A 24 -12.13 -5.32 6.76
C GLN A 24 -10.97 -6.32 6.71
N ILE A 25 -10.65 -6.91 7.85
CA ILE A 25 -9.53 -7.85 8.00
C ILE A 25 -10.06 -9.26 7.79
N ARG A 26 -9.50 -9.99 6.82
CA ARG A 26 -9.92 -11.36 6.48
C ARG A 26 -8.93 -12.44 6.93
N GLY A 27 -7.75 -12.05 7.43
CA GLY A 27 -6.73 -12.99 7.84
C GLY A 27 -6.00 -13.67 6.70
N LEU A 28 -5.97 -13.05 5.53
CA LEU A 28 -5.24 -13.59 4.38
C LEU A 28 -3.73 -13.46 4.60
N PRO A 29 -2.92 -14.41 4.10
CA PRO A 29 -1.47 -14.41 4.36
C PRO A 29 -0.74 -13.21 3.77
N TRP A 30 -1.32 -12.50 2.80
CA TRP A 30 -0.70 -11.32 2.20
C TRP A 30 -1.26 -10.01 2.74
N GLU A 31 -2.14 -10.03 3.73
CA GLU A 31 -2.60 -8.79 4.34
C GLU A 31 -1.49 -8.19 5.20
N VAL A 32 -1.27 -6.88 5.06
CA VAL A 32 -0.28 -6.16 5.85
C VAL A 32 -1.03 -5.25 6.82
N LYS A 33 -0.92 -5.55 8.11
CA LYS A 33 -1.66 -4.83 9.16
C LYS A 33 -1.04 -3.45 9.39
N LEU A 34 -1.91 -2.45 9.45
CA LEU A 34 -1.55 -1.08 9.80
C LEU A 34 -2.28 -0.68 11.07
N SER A 35 -1.59 0.01 11.96
CA SER A 35 -2.13 0.42 13.25
C SER A 35 -1.72 1.86 13.57
N SER A 36 -1.98 2.29 14.81
CA SER A 36 -1.57 3.62 15.27
C SER A 36 -0.06 3.86 15.16
N GLU A 37 0.75 2.80 15.24
CA GLU A 37 2.20 2.89 15.05
C GLU A 37 2.55 3.33 13.63
N ASP A 38 1.67 3.08 12.67
CA ASP A 38 1.84 3.46 11.27
C ASP A 38 1.08 4.77 10.97
N GLY A 39 0.55 5.44 11.98
CA GLY A 39 -0.18 6.69 11.81
C GLY A 39 -1.64 6.52 11.44
N MET A 40 -2.20 5.33 11.60
CA MET A 40 -3.60 5.06 11.25
C MET A 40 -4.52 5.31 12.43
N ALA A 41 -5.65 5.98 12.19
CA ALA A 41 -6.67 6.22 13.22
C ALA A 41 -7.42 4.93 13.59
N VAL A 42 -7.56 4.02 12.63
CA VAL A 42 -8.28 2.74 12.78
C VAL A 42 -7.36 1.63 12.31
N VAL A 43 -7.36 0.50 13.03
CA VAL A 43 -6.61 -0.68 12.59
C VAL A 43 -7.15 -1.12 11.23
N SER A 44 -6.25 -1.28 10.28
CA SER A 44 -6.57 -1.55 8.88
C SER A 44 -5.57 -2.54 8.31
N VAL A 45 -5.81 -2.98 7.08
CA VAL A 45 -4.87 -3.82 6.34
C VAL A 45 -4.69 -3.28 4.94
N LEU A 46 -3.48 -3.44 4.40
CA LEU A 46 -3.22 -3.26 2.98
C LEU A 46 -3.74 -4.49 2.24
N LYS A 47 -4.33 -4.25 1.06
CA LYS A 47 -4.86 -5.29 0.18
C LYS A 47 -4.02 -5.37 -1.10
N PRO A 48 -2.83 -6.03 -1.06
CA PRO A 48 -1.94 -6.08 -2.23
C PRO A 48 -2.59 -6.74 -3.46
N GLU A 49 -3.52 -7.66 -3.25
CA GLU A 49 -4.24 -8.33 -4.33
C GLU A 49 -5.08 -7.36 -5.17
N TRP A 50 -5.37 -6.17 -4.64
CA TRP A 50 -6.17 -5.16 -5.33
C TRP A 50 -5.32 -3.98 -5.81
N ILE A 51 -4.01 -4.19 -5.98
CA ILE A 51 -3.13 -3.17 -6.53
C ILE A 51 -3.68 -2.65 -7.86
N ARG A 52 -3.66 -1.33 -8.04
CA ARG A 52 -4.19 -0.69 -9.24
C ARG A 52 -3.51 0.64 -9.48
N SER A 53 -3.69 1.19 -10.69
CA SER A 53 -3.25 2.55 -11.01
C SER A 53 -4.40 3.51 -10.81
N VAL A 54 -4.10 4.69 -10.27
CA VAL A 54 -5.05 5.80 -10.17
C VAL A 54 -4.42 7.05 -10.75
N GLU A 55 -5.25 7.99 -11.23
CA GLU A 55 -4.76 9.28 -11.71
C GLU A 55 -4.12 10.04 -10.54
N ARG A 56 -2.92 10.54 -10.74
CA ARG A 56 -2.18 11.25 -9.71
C ARG A 56 -2.95 12.44 -9.14
N LYS A 57 -3.71 13.14 -9.99
CA LYS A 57 -4.51 14.30 -9.57
C LYS A 57 -5.62 13.95 -8.57
N LEU A 58 -6.01 12.67 -8.49
CA LEU A 58 -7.03 12.21 -7.55
C LEU A 58 -6.47 11.84 -6.18
N ILE A 59 -5.15 11.84 -6.02
CA ILE A 59 -4.50 11.55 -4.76
C ILE A 59 -4.52 12.82 -3.91
N GLY A 60 -5.14 12.72 -2.74
CA GLY A 60 -5.21 13.83 -1.79
C GLY A 60 -3.90 14.03 -1.02
N PRO A 61 -3.93 14.89 0.00
CA PRO A 61 -2.76 15.14 0.84
C PRO A 61 -2.30 13.86 1.53
N ARG A 62 -0.98 13.78 1.79
CA ARG A 62 -0.42 12.67 2.56
C ARG A 62 -0.95 12.73 4.00
N ILE A 63 -1.51 11.60 4.46
CA ILE A 63 -1.95 11.47 5.86
C ILE A 63 -0.76 11.04 6.72
N THR A 64 0.03 10.06 6.23
CA THR A 64 1.19 9.54 6.94
C THR A 64 2.12 8.85 5.93
N ALA A 65 3.30 8.49 6.37
CA ALA A 65 4.24 7.71 5.57
C ALA A 65 4.49 6.37 6.23
N LEU A 66 4.58 5.31 5.42
CA LEU A 66 4.91 3.98 5.93
C LEU A 66 6.37 3.98 6.42
N PRO A 67 6.64 3.52 7.66
CA PRO A 67 8.02 3.43 8.13
C PRO A 67 8.88 2.56 7.20
N ASN A 68 10.12 2.97 6.98
CA ASN A 68 11.00 2.29 6.04
C ASN A 68 11.20 0.82 6.35
N HIS A 69 11.21 0.43 7.62
CA HIS A 69 11.41 -0.96 8.01
C HIS A 69 10.23 -1.87 7.63
N ARG A 70 9.08 -1.28 7.23
CA ARG A 70 7.88 -2.04 6.83
C ARG A 70 7.86 -2.37 5.33
N TRP A 71 8.69 -1.72 4.51
CA TRP A 71 8.66 -1.94 3.06
C TRP A 71 9.01 -3.37 2.63
N PRO A 72 9.96 -4.09 3.25
CA PRO A 72 10.18 -5.50 2.91
C PRO A 72 8.94 -6.37 3.10
N GLU A 73 8.15 -6.11 4.14
CA GLU A 73 6.89 -6.82 4.39
C GLU A 73 5.87 -6.57 3.27
N VAL A 74 5.76 -5.31 2.81
CA VAL A 74 4.88 -4.95 1.70
C VAL A 74 5.31 -5.63 0.41
N ARG A 75 6.62 -5.63 0.13
CA ARG A 75 7.17 -6.32 -1.04
C ARG A 75 6.81 -7.80 -1.03
N ASP A 76 7.06 -8.48 0.08
CA ASP A 76 6.80 -9.91 0.20
C ASP A 76 5.30 -10.21 0.06
N ALA A 77 4.45 -9.36 0.63
CA ALA A 77 3.01 -9.49 0.52
C ALA A 77 2.54 -9.34 -0.93
N LEU A 78 3.09 -8.37 -1.66
CA LEU A 78 2.77 -8.18 -3.09
C LEU A 78 3.16 -9.40 -3.92
N LEU A 79 4.36 -9.92 -3.71
CA LEU A 79 4.84 -11.09 -4.45
C LEU A 79 3.94 -12.29 -4.19
N LEU A 80 3.55 -12.50 -2.94
CA LEU A 80 2.68 -13.60 -2.56
C LEU A 80 1.27 -13.44 -3.15
N ALA A 81 0.68 -12.25 -3.00
CA ALA A 81 -0.68 -11.97 -3.48
C ALA A 81 -0.82 -12.09 -4.99
N LEU A 82 0.23 -11.72 -5.73
CA LEU A 82 0.22 -11.75 -7.20
C LEU A 82 0.72 -13.07 -7.78
N GLY A 83 1.04 -14.03 -6.91
CA GLY A 83 1.51 -15.35 -7.38
C GLY A 83 2.92 -15.35 -7.93
N LEU A 84 3.73 -14.36 -7.59
CA LEU A 84 5.12 -14.24 -8.05
C LEU A 84 6.12 -14.89 -7.08
N ALA A 85 5.66 -15.24 -5.89
CA ALA A 85 6.41 -15.98 -4.89
C ALA A 85 5.50 -17.01 -4.23
N SER A 86 6.07 -18.11 -3.81
CA SER A 86 5.31 -19.18 -3.14
C SER A 86 5.32 -19.01 -1.63
#